data_f94db79fe849d3874b9aa2ea82bc9013
#
_entry.id   f94db79fe849d3874b9aa2ea82bc9013
#
_cell.length_a   1.000
_cell.length_b   1.000
_cell.length_c   1.000
_cell.angle_alpha   90.00
_cell.angle_beta   90.00
_cell.angle_gamma   90.00
#
_symmetry.space_group_name_H-M   'P 1'
#
loop_
_entity.id
_entity.type
_entity.pdbx_description
1 polymer ?
#
loop_
_entity_poly.entity_id
_entity_poly.type
_entity_poly.pdbx_seq_one_letter_code
_entity_poly.pdbx_strand_id
1 'polypeptide(L)'
;MKKVILIMLCVCSLFSMTAFAAELEYTALYVGSNKAYVNDVEKQIDEDNPAVEVFVENDRSYVPVRFISESYQGTVEWVQETQTVNITFADRIISLTIGKPEIIINGETKVLDVAPIIRNERTFLPLRACTEAIGKEVFYSKGLILISDIPDILHETWDADIVDMLIENYFK
;
A
#
# COMPACT_ATOMS: atom_id res chain seq x y z
N MET A 1 0.95 0.92 22.59
CA MET A 1 2.18 1.43 21.97
C MET A 1 3.45 0.61 22.25
N LYS A 2 3.57 -0.19 23.32
CA LYS A 2 4.80 -0.95 23.64
C LYS A 2 4.78 -2.44 23.24
N LYS A 3 3.69 -2.96 22.68
CA LYS A 3 3.51 -4.41 22.47
C LYS A 3 3.86 -4.90 21.05
N VAL A 4 3.79 -4.06 20.05
CA VAL A 4 4.12 -4.45 18.66
C VAL A 4 5.63 -4.54 18.46
N ILE A 5 6.39 -3.65 19.10
CA ILE A 5 7.86 -3.69 19.11
C ILE A 5 8.39 -5.02 19.71
N LEU A 6 7.64 -5.66 20.61
CA LEU A 6 8.07 -6.87 21.29
C LEU A 6 8.01 -8.13 20.40
N ILE A 7 7.10 -8.17 19.42
CA ILE A 7 6.99 -9.34 18.53
C ILE A 7 8.13 -9.34 17.50
N MET A 8 8.54 -8.16 17.06
CA MET A 8 9.66 -8.01 16.13
C MET A 8 11.02 -8.27 16.76
N LEU A 9 11.17 -8.04 18.07
CA LEU A 9 12.40 -8.33 18.83
C LEU A 9 12.65 -9.82 19.07
N CYS A 10 11.63 -10.68 18.99
CA CYS A 10 11.78 -12.11 19.26
C CYS A 10 12.41 -12.88 18.08
N VAL A 11 12.38 -12.35 16.86
CA VAL A 11 13.01 -12.98 15.69
C VAL A 11 14.48 -12.57 15.54
N CYS A 12 14.90 -11.44 16.13
CA CYS A 12 16.25 -10.90 16.00
C CYS A 12 17.27 -11.37 17.06
N SER A 13 16.88 -12.20 18.05
CA SER A 13 17.75 -12.51 19.21
C SER A 13 18.82 -13.59 18.99
N LEU A 14 19.04 -14.08 17.77
CA LEU A 14 20.01 -15.16 17.50
C LEU A 14 21.17 -14.81 16.56
N PHE A 15 21.32 -13.55 16.15
CA PHE A 15 22.48 -13.17 15.34
C PHE A 15 23.13 -11.89 15.86
N SER A 16 24.19 -12.06 16.67
CA SER A 16 25.12 -10.98 17.04
C SER A 16 26.01 -10.64 15.84
N MET A 17 25.47 -9.89 14.89
CA MET A 17 26.27 -9.11 13.95
C MET A 17 25.68 -7.70 13.97
N THR A 18 26.54 -6.68 14.01
CA THR A 18 26.20 -5.28 13.83
C THR A 18 25.62 -5.09 12.41
N ALA A 19 24.42 -5.63 12.18
CA ALA A 19 23.64 -5.30 11.02
C ALA A 19 23.07 -3.90 11.29
N PHE A 20 23.35 -2.98 10.39
CA PHE A 20 22.54 -1.81 10.15
C PHE A 20 21.12 -2.38 9.90
N ALA A 21 20.30 -2.37 10.93
CA ALA A 21 18.92 -2.83 10.81
C ALA A 21 18.25 -1.83 9.85
N ALA A 22 18.06 -2.25 8.62
CA ALA A 22 17.17 -1.51 7.73
C ALA A 22 15.84 -1.43 8.46
N GLU A 23 15.39 -0.22 8.78
CA GLU A 23 14.12 0.00 9.44
C GLU A 23 13.04 -0.51 8.48
N LEU A 24 12.21 -1.43 8.95
CA LEU A 24 11.17 -2.03 8.14
C LEU A 24 10.16 -0.94 7.76
N GLU A 25 10.14 -0.57 6.48
CA GLU A 25 9.10 0.31 5.94
C GLU A 25 7.86 -0.51 5.59
N TYR A 26 6.75 -0.17 6.21
CA TYR A 26 5.48 -0.79 5.88
C TYR A 26 4.31 0.18 5.95
N THR A 27 3.28 -0.13 5.20
CA THR A 27 1.98 0.55 5.25
C THR A 27 0.88 -0.47 5.50
N ALA A 28 0.12 -0.27 6.57
CA ALA A 28 -1.06 -1.06 6.89
C ALA A 28 -2.33 -0.27 6.52
N LEU A 29 -3.23 -0.92 5.78
CA LEU A 29 -4.53 -0.39 5.36
C LEU A 29 -5.61 -1.40 5.71
N TYR A 30 -6.85 -0.94 5.80
CA TYR A 30 -8.00 -1.82 6.00
C TYR A 30 -9.16 -1.42 5.09
N VAL A 31 -9.82 -2.41 4.51
CA VAL A 31 -10.99 -2.20 3.63
C VAL A 31 -12.10 -1.50 4.41
N GLY A 32 -12.62 -0.40 3.86
CA GLY A 32 -13.64 0.45 4.50
C GLY A 32 -13.10 1.42 5.54
N SER A 33 -11.76 1.55 5.66
CA SER A 33 -11.13 2.54 6.53
C SER A 33 -10.57 3.71 5.72
N ASN A 34 -10.75 4.93 6.23
CA ASN A 34 -10.08 6.14 5.76
C ASN A 34 -8.79 6.45 6.53
N LYS A 35 -8.39 5.52 7.41
CA LYS A 35 -7.14 5.56 8.16
C LYS A 35 -6.18 4.49 7.67
N ALA A 36 -4.91 4.77 7.85
CA ALA A 36 -3.81 3.86 7.57
C ALA A 36 -2.72 4.01 8.63
N TYR A 37 -1.81 3.06 8.69
CA TYR A 37 -0.64 3.13 9.54
C TYR A 37 0.62 3.00 8.68
N VAL A 38 1.50 3.98 8.79
CA VAL A 38 2.81 3.98 8.12
C VAL A 38 3.87 3.92 9.21
N ASN A 39 4.58 2.80 9.30
CA ASN A 39 5.59 2.56 10.35
C ASN A 39 5.04 2.84 11.76
N ASP A 40 3.91 2.22 12.13
CA ASP A 40 3.17 2.40 13.39
C ASP A 40 2.55 3.79 13.64
N VAL A 41 2.67 4.72 12.70
CA VAL A 41 2.08 6.05 12.83
C VAL A 41 0.73 6.10 12.12
N GLU A 42 -0.33 6.39 12.87
CA GLU A 42 -1.66 6.60 12.29
C GLU A 42 -1.66 7.82 11.36
N LYS A 43 -2.22 7.67 10.17
CA LYS A 43 -2.42 8.72 9.18
C LYS A 43 -3.82 8.65 8.60
N GLN A 44 -4.39 9.80 8.25
CA GLN A 44 -5.54 9.84 7.37
C GLN A 44 -5.07 9.53 5.94
N ILE A 45 -5.85 8.72 5.21
CA ILE A 45 -5.56 8.41 3.80
C ILE A 45 -5.64 9.68 2.94
N ASP A 46 -6.56 10.58 3.28
CA ASP A 46 -6.69 11.89 2.66
C ASP A 46 -7.19 12.89 3.73
N GLU A 47 -6.36 13.87 4.07
CA GLU A 47 -6.67 14.84 5.12
C GLU A 47 -7.79 15.81 4.71
N ASP A 48 -7.92 16.08 3.39
CA ASP A 48 -8.89 17.00 2.84
C ASP A 48 -10.22 16.32 2.50
N ASN A 49 -10.22 14.98 2.35
CA ASN A 49 -11.40 14.24 1.91
C ASN A 49 -11.59 12.93 2.71
N PRO A 50 -12.33 12.96 3.82
CA PRO A 50 -12.55 11.78 4.67
C PRO A 50 -13.38 10.67 4.01
N ALA A 51 -13.97 10.92 2.83
CA ALA A 51 -14.66 9.88 2.04
C ALA A 51 -13.71 9.00 1.21
N VAL A 52 -12.40 9.29 1.25
CA VAL A 52 -11.37 8.49 0.59
C VAL A 52 -11.00 7.33 1.50
N GLU A 53 -11.35 6.13 1.11
CA GLU A 53 -11.13 4.89 1.84
C GLU A 53 -10.68 3.77 0.89
N VAL A 54 -10.05 2.74 1.41
CA VAL A 54 -9.82 1.50 0.65
C VAL A 54 -11.12 0.76 0.48
N PHE A 55 -11.42 0.29 -0.72
CA PHE A 55 -12.66 -0.44 -0.99
C PHE A 55 -12.43 -1.65 -1.89
N VAL A 56 -13.42 -2.54 -1.91
CA VAL A 56 -13.46 -3.71 -2.81
C VAL A 56 -14.59 -3.51 -3.81
N GLU A 57 -14.28 -3.69 -5.09
CA GLU A 57 -15.25 -3.68 -6.18
C GLU A 57 -14.87 -4.75 -7.21
N ASN A 58 -15.85 -5.57 -7.60
CA ASN A 58 -15.64 -6.70 -8.53
C ASN A 58 -14.46 -7.61 -8.12
N ASP A 59 -14.39 -7.98 -6.85
CA ASP A 59 -13.33 -8.82 -6.25
C ASP A 59 -11.91 -8.23 -6.39
N ARG A 60 -11.80 -6.93 -6.52
CA ARG A 60 -10.53 -6.20 -6.53
C ARG A 60 -10.51 -5.14 -5.44
N SER A 61 -9.44 -5.14 -4.65
CA SER A 61 -9.17 -4.06 -3.70
C SER A 61 -8.56 -2.88 -4.43
N TYR A 62 -9.14 -1.70 -4.19
CA TYR A 62 -8.66 -0.43 -4.75
C TYR A 62 -8.05 0.43 -3.67
N VAL A 63 -6.86 0.97 -3.96
CA VAL A 63 -6.10 1.84 -3.06
C VAL A 63 -5.87 3.21 -3.68
N PRO A 64 -5.89 4.29 -2.88
CA PRO A 64 -5.65 5.64 -3.37
C PRO A 64 -4.19 5.80 -3.77
N VAL A 65 -3.95 6.13 -5.04
CA VAL A 65 -2.62 6.19 -5.65
C VAL A 65 -1.69 7.15 -4.93
N ARG A 66 -2.20 8.36 -4.61
CA ARG A 66 -1.40 9.40 -3.97
C ARG A 66 -0.89 8.97 -2.60
N PHE A 67 -1.79 8.47 -1.75
CA PHE A 67 -1.42 8.04 -0.41
C PHE A 67 -0.32 6.96 -0.44
N ILE A 68 -0.50 5.93 -1.27
CA ILE A 68 0.50 4.85 -1.36
C ILE A 68 1.83 5.38 -1.91
N SER A 69 1.81 6.19 -2.96
CA SER A 69 3.04 6.73 -3.54
C SER A 69 3.82 7.61 -2.54
N GLU A 70 3.12 8.53 -1.87
CA GLU A 70 3.73 9.44 -0.90
C GLU A 70 4.21 8.73 0.38
N SER A 71 3.54 7.63 0.79
CA SER A 71 3.98 6.80 1.93
C SER A 71 5.37 6.20 1.71
N TYR A 72 5.78 6.05 0.46
CA TYR A 72 7.11 5.55 0.06
C TYR A 72 7.94 6.62 -0.66
N GLN A 73 7.75 7.89 -0.31
CA GLN A 73 8.53 9.05 -0.80
C GLN A 73 8.39 9.30 -2.31
N GLY A 74 7.37 8.77 -2.95
CA GLY A 74 7.03 9.07 -4.34
C GLY A 74 6.31 10.41 -4.47
N THR A 75 6.36 11.00 -5.66
CA THR A 75 5.59 12.20 -6.01
C THR A 75 4.53 11.87 -7.04
N VAL A 76 3.37 12.55 -6.96
CA VAL A 76 2.23 12.29 -7.85
C VAL A 76 1.81 13.58 -8.54
N GLU A 77 1.78 13.56 -9.87
CA GLU A 77 1.31 14.64 -10.73
C GLU A 77 0.06 14.19 -11.50
N TRP A 78 -0.95 15.05 -11.54
CA TRP A 78 -2.15 14.86 -12.34
C TRP A 78 -2.12 15.72 -13.61
N VAL A 79 -2.27 15.09 -14.77
CA VAL A 79 -2.38 15.76 -16.07
C VAL A 79 -3.83 15.74 -16.53
N GLN A 80 -4.51 16.87 -16.36
CA GLN A 80 -5.95 17.01 -16.59
C GLN A 80 -6.36 16.72 -18.05
N GLU A 81 -5.55 17.18 -19.02
CA GLU A 81 -5.84 17.08 -20.45
C GLU A 81 -5.94 15.64 -20.93
N THR A 82 -5.12 14.77 -20.37
CA THR A 82 -5.03 13.36 -20.75
C THR A 82 -5.65 12.43 -19.71
N GLN A 83 -6.10 12.97 -18.57
CA GLN A 83 -6.56 12.20 -17.42
C GLN A 83 -5.51 11.15 -16.98
N THR A 84 -4.27 11.57 -16.95
CA THR A 84 -3.12 10.71 -16.63
C THR A 84 -2.54 11.08 -15.28
N VAL A 85 -2.22 10.08 -14.48
CA VAL A 85 -1.41 10.21 -13.28
C VAL A 85 0.01 9.81 -13.62
N ASN A 86 0.97 10.69 -13.32
CA ASN A 86 2.39 10.40 -13.37
C ASN A 86 2.92 10.28 -11.94
N ILE A 87 3.64 9.20 -11.66
CA ILE A 87 4.26 8.96 -10.36
C ILE A 87 5.76 8.85 -10.60
N THR A 88 6.54 9.58 -9.81
CA THR A 88 7.99 9.40 -9.75
C THR A 88 8.33 8.80 -8.40
N PHE A 89 8.97 7.63 -8.42
CA PHE A 89 9.30 6.86 -7.25
C PHE A 89 10.72 6.28 -7.38
N ALA A 90 11.67 6.79 -6.61
CA ALA A 90 13.07 6.41 -6.70
C ALA A 90 13.60 6.45 -8.16
N ASP A 91 13.89 5.29 -8.73
CA ASP A 91 14.37 5.11 -10.12
C ASP A 91 13.23 4.78 -11.10
N ARG A 92 11.97 4.86 -10.68
CA ARG A 92 10.79 4.49 -11.48
C ARG A 92 9.98 5.70 -11.88
N ILE A 93 9.62 5.75 -13.15
CA ILE A 93 8.63 6.67 -13.70
C ILE A 93 7.43 5.84 -14.13
N ILE A 94 6.28 6.12 -13.53
CA ILE A 94 5.06 5.35 -13.72
C ILE A 94 3.99 6.29 -14.28
N SER A 95 3.33 5.88 -15.35
CA SER A 95 2.20 6.59 -15.94
C SER A 95 0.99 5.69 -16.06
N LEU A 96 -0.17 6.21 -15.71
CA LEU A 96 -1.45 5.52 -15.85
C LEU A 96 -2.55 6.49 -16.25
N THR A 97 -3.42 6.04 -17.17
CA THR A 97 -4.52 6.85 -17.68
C THR A 97 -5.85 6.28 -17.18
N ILE A 98 -6.73 7.15 -16.71
CA ILE A 98 -8.05 6.73 -16.20
C ILE A 98 -8.81 5.98 -17.30
N GLY A 99 -9.43 4.86 -16.91
CA GLY A 99 -10.22 4.01 -17.80
C GLY A 99 -9.42 3.14 -18.77
N LYS A 100 -8.10 3.23 -18.81
CA LYS A 100 -7.26 2.34 -19.61
C LYS A 100 -6.66 1.24 -18.74
N PRO A 101 -6.86 -0.05 -19.08
CA PRO A 101 -6.31 -1.17 -18.32
C PRO A 101 -4.84 -1.41 -18.68
N GLU A 102 -4.03 -0.39 -18.54
CA GLU A 102 -2.59 -0.43 -18.81
C GLU A 102 -1.84 0.53 -17.88
N ILE A 103 -0.61 0.20 -17.55
CA ILE A 103 0.33 1.02 -16.81
C ILE A 103 1.67 1.02 -17.55
N ILE A 104 2.31 2.18 -17.58
CA ILE A 104 3.64 2.33 -18.18
C ILE A 104 4.65 2.51 -17.05
N ILE A 105 5.65 1.65 -16.96
CA ILE A 105 6.71 1.71 -15.96
C ILE A 105 8.04 1.81 -16.69
N ASN A 106 8.76 2.91 -16.51
CA ASN A 106 10.04 3.20 -17.20
C ASN A 106 9.96 3.05 -18.74
N GLY A 107 8.79 3.40 -19.32
CA GLY A 107 8.54 3.29 -20.75
C GLY A 107 8.05 1.91 -21.21
N GLU A 108 7.99 0.92 -20.35
CA GLU A 108 7.43 -0.40 -20.65
C GLU A 108 5.95 -0.46 -20.28
N THR A 109 5.10 -0.87 -21.22
CA THR A 109 3.66 -1.01 -21.00
C THR A 109 3.35 -2.40 -20.43
N LYS A 110 2.59 -2.43 -19.32
CA LYS A 110 2.01 -3.64 -18.75
C LYS A 110 0.49 -3.55 -18.80
N VAL A 111 -0.16 -4.64 -19.15
CA VAL A 111 -1.62 -4.75 -19.14
C VAL A 111 -2.10 -5.06 -17.72
N LEU A 112 -3.12 -4.33 -17.28
CA LEU A 112 -3.80 -4.53 -16.01
C LEU A 112 -5.06 -5.37 -16.23
N ASP A 113 -5.50 -6.08 -15.22
CA ASP A 113 -6.78 -6.81 -15.25
C ASP A 113 -7.99 -5.86 -15.18
N VAL A 114 -7.83 -4.71 -14.53
CA VAL A 114 -8.82 -3.63 -14.45
C VAL A 114 -8.15 -2.26 -14.52
N ALA A 115 -8.89 -1.28 -15.04
CA ALA A 115 -8.39 0.07 -15.23
C ALA A 115 -8.35 0.88 -13.91
N PRO A 116 -7.47 1.91 -13.83
CA PRO A 116 -7.56 2.94 -12.82
C PRO A 116 -8.89 3.69 -12.93
N ILE A 117 -9.43 4.09 -11.79
CA ILE A 117 -10.69 4.83 -11.72
C ILE A 117 -10.57 6.09 -10.87
N ILE A 118 -11.50 7.03 -11.08
CA ILE A 118 -11.71 8.16 -10.17
C ILE A 118 -12.94 7.85 -9.30
N ARG A 119 -12.78 7.98 -7.98
CA ARG A 119 -13.85 7.90 -6.99
C ARG A 119 -13.62 8.97 -5.94
N ASN A 120 -14.65 9.67 -5.52
CA ASN A 120 -14.54 10.77 -4.54
C ASN A 120 -13.42 11.77 -4.91
N GLU A 121 -13.32 12.12 -6.21
CA GLU A 121 -12.33 13.06 -6.77
C GLU A 121 -10.86 12.62 -6.57
N ARG A 122 -10.63 11.35 -6.31
CA ARG A 122 -9.28 10.76 -6.18
C ARG A 122 -9.10 9.59 -7.11
N THR A 123 -7.86 9.39 -7.54
CA THR A 123 -7.49 8.26 -8.40
C THR A 123 -7.18 7.03 -7.55
N PHE A 124 -7.78 5.92 -7.95
CA PHE A 124 -7.57 4.62 -7.34
C PHE A 124 -7.01 3.62 -8.35
N LEU A 125 -6.11 2.78 -7.87
CA LEU A 125 -5.58 1.63 -8.59
C LEU A 125 -5.96 0.32 -7.90
N PRO A 126 -6.11 -0.76 -8.67
CA PRO A 126 -6.09 -2.10 -8.09
C PRO A 126 -4.82 -2.28 -7.25
N LEU A 127 -4.97 -2.80 -6.04
CA LEU A 127 -3.88 -2.94 -5.07
C LEU A 127 -2.63 -3.58 -5.67
N ARG A 128 -2.79 -4.73 -6.35
CA ARG A 128 -1.66 -5.46 -6.96
C ARG A 128 -0.93 -4.61 -8.00
N ALA A 129 -1.66 -3.93 -8.87
CA ALA A 129 -1.06 -3.06 -9.88
C ALA A 129 -0.26 -1.92 -9.25
N CYS A 130 -0.78 -1.35 -8.14
CA CYS A 130 -0.10 -0.30 -7.41
C CYS A 130 1.21 -0.80 -6.79
N THR A 131 1.19 -1.93 -6.06
CA THR A 131 2.36 -2.47 -5.36
C THR A 131 3.44 -2.97 -6.33
N GLU A 132 3.05 -3.64 -7.42
CA GLU A 132 3.99 -4.04 -8.48
C GLU A 132 4.66 -2.83 -9.13
N ALA A 133 3.91 -1.73 -9.37
CA ALA A 133 4.46 -0.51 -9.96
C ALA A 133 5.55 0.11 -9.09
N ILE A 134 5.33 0.18 -7.78
CA ILE A 134 6.31 0.74 -6.82
C ILE A 134 7.34 -0.29 -6.35
N GLY A 135 7.21 -1.57 -6.73
CA GLY A 135 8.16 -2.65 -6.40
C GLY A 135 8.07 -3.11 -4.97
N LYS A 136 6.89 -3.05 -4.36
CA LYS A 136 6.63 -3.52 -3.00
C LYS A 136 5.84 -4.83 -3.02
N GLU A 137 5.98 -5.60 -1.98
CA GLU A 137 5.19 -6.80 -1.73
C GLU A 137 3.89 -6.46 -1.01
N VAL A 138 2.89 -7.31 -1.19
CA VAL A 138 1.59 -7.13 -0.54
C VAL A 138 1.10 -8.41 0.11
N PHE A 139 0.66 -8.28 1.34
CA PHE A 139 -0.14 -9.29 2.05
C PHE A 139 -1.58 -8.79 2.15
N TYR A 140 -2.55 -9.68 1.91
CA TYR A 140 -3.98 -9.40 2.06
C TYR A 140 -4.66 -10.54 2.80
N SER A 141 -5.31 -10.24 3.91
CA SER A 141 -6.19 -11.20 4.62
C SER A 141 -7.27 -10.47 5.41
N LYS A 142 -8.49 -10.96 5.37
CA LYS A 142 -9.64 -10.44 6.15
C LYS A 142 -9.87 -8.93 6.03
N GLY A 143 -9.52 -8.33 4.90
CA GLY A 143 -9.59 -6.88 4.68
C GLY A 143 -8.35 -6.10 5.13
N LEU A 144 -7.44 -6.70 5.88
CA LEU A 144 -6.13 -6.13 6.19
C LEU A 144 -5.24 -6.21 4.95
N ILE A 145 -4.56 -5.11 4.66
CA ILE A 145 -3.56 -4.97 3.60
C ILE A 145 -2.27 -4.52 4.27
N LEU A 146 -1.18 -5.26 4.07
CA LEU A 146 0.16 -4.83 4.44
C LEU A 146 1.00 -4.71 3.19
N ILE A 147 1.66 -3.58 3.01
CA ILE A 147 2.57 -3.30 1.91
C ILE A 147 3.96 -3.09 2.52
N SER A 148 4.98 -3.79 2.01
CA SER A 148 6.35 -3.70 2.56
C SER A 148 7.40 -4.12 1.53
N ASP A 149 8.67 -3.99 1.89
CA ASP A 149 9.81 -4.53 1.12
C ASP A 149 10.08 -6.01 1.41
N ILE A 150 9.46 -6.56 2.45
CA ILE A 150 9.70 -7.95 2.86
C ILE A 150 8.68 -8.86 2.19
N PRO A 151 9.13 -9.79 1.34
CA PRO A 151 8.25 -10.82 0.80
C PRO A 151 7.76 -11.73 1.93
N ASP A 152 6.51 -12.18 1.82
CA ASP A 152 5.88 -13.11 2.77
C ASP A 152 5.98 -12.65 4.23
N ILE A 153 5.80 -11.34 4.49
CA ILE A 153 5.86 -10.75 5.83
C ILE A 153 4.89 -11.41 6.82
N LEU A 154 3.75 -11.88 6.33
CA LEU A 154 2.78 -12.70 7.05
C LEU A 154 2.27 -13.82 6.14
N HIS A 155 1.90 -14.94 6.74
CA HIS A 155 1.25 -16.03 6.06
C HIS A 155 -0.20 -16.16 6.53
N GLU A 156 -1.15 -16.16 5.61
CA GLU A 156 -2.58 -16.11 5.92
C GLU A 156 -3.05 -17.21 6.90
N THR A 157 -2.50 -18.40 6.78
CA THR A 157 -2.92 -19.55 7.59
C THR A 157 -2.18 -19.63 8.93
N TRP A 158 -0.89 -19.32 8.97
CA TRP A 158 -0.07 -19.48 10.16
C TRP A 158 -0.08 -18.28 11.07
N ASP A 159 -0.32 -17.10 10.50
CA ASP A 159 -0.34 -15.82 11.21
C ASP A 159 -1.76 -15.27 11.41
N ALA A 160 -2.80 -16.13 11.33
CA ALA A 160 -4.19 -15.73 11.44
C ALA A 160 -4.49 -14.95 12.74
N ASP A 161 -3.91 -15.38 13.86
CA ASP A 161 -4.07 -14.71 15.15
C ASP A 161 -3.38 -13.33 15.16
N ILE A 162 -2.25 -13.21 14.46
CA ILE A 162 -1.53 -11.94 14.29
C ILE A 162 -2.35 -10.99 13.44
N VAL A 163 -2.95 -11.47 12.35
CA VAL A 163 -3.85 -10.69 11.49
C VAL A 163 -5.03 -10.14 12.30
N ASP A 164 -5.70 -10.99 13.09
CA ASP A 164 -6.83 -10.58 13.93
C ASP A 164 -6.40 -9.56 14.98
N MET A 165 -5.25 -9.75 15.61
CA MET A 165 -4.68 -8.80 16.56
C MET A 165 -4.36 -7.44 15.91
N LEU A 166 -3.82 -7.43 14.70
CA LEU A 166 -3.53 -6.19 13.98
C LEU A 166 -4.81 -5.44 13.63
N ILE A 167 -5.84 -6.15 13.14
CA ILE A 167 -7.13 -5.54 12.83
C ILE A 167 -7.76 -4.92 14.09
N GLU A 168 -7.77 -5.63 15.21
CA GLU A 168 -8.35 -5.14 16.47
C GLU A 168 -7.58 -3.92 17.02
N ASN A 169 -6.26 -3.93 16.95
CA ASN A 169 -5.43 -2.89 17.55
C ASN A 169 -5.37 -1.59 16.73
N TYR A 170 -5.47 -1.70 15.41
CA TYR A 170 -5.27 -0.56 14.50
C TYR A 170 -6.57 -0.04 13.89
N PHE A 171 -7.57 -0.91 13.64
CA PHE A 171 -8.72 -0.54 12.81
C PHE A 171 -10.08 -0.69 13.50
N LYS A 172 -10.15 -1.23 14.71
CA LYS A 172 -11.36 -1.31 15.54
C LYS A 172 -11.16 -0.63 16.89
#